data_48103f7d56fa9cd835f0eec934c1e7ac
#
_entry.id   48103f7d56fa9cd835f0eec934c1e7ac
#
_cell.length_a   1.000
_cell.length_b   1.000
_cell.length_c   1.000
_cell.angle_alpha   90.00
_cell.angle_beta   90.00
_cell.angle_gamma   90.00
#
_symmetry.space_group_name_H-M   'P 1'
#
loop_
_entity.id
_entity.type
_entity.pdbx_description
1 polymer ?
#
loop_
_entity_poly.entity_id
_entity_poly.type
_entity_poly.pdbx_seq_one_letter_code
_entity_poly.pdbx_strand_id
1 'polypeptide(L)'
;LKYIFVSHMESDECGGLSVFFKEYPDMTVICSALCARELPGFGYQGKILVGSPGTFYSDKAIHMQFFDYPSEVHLQSGLLCYEKNSGIFYSADLMLRFGNGSGKTIKRAWKQEIEAIDITRIANDEKLKKLQGELLEISPALIAVGHGFCVECEK
;
A
#
# COMPACT_ATOMS: atom_id res chain seq x y z
N LEU A 1 8.94 5.30 -16.14
CA LEU A 1 8.05 4.71 -15.13
C LEU A 1 7.16 3.66 -15.80
N LYS A 2 7.08 2.46 -15.25
CA LYS A 2 6.28 1.37 -15.82
C LYS A 2 5.02 1.08 -15.02
N TYR A 3 5.13 1.15 -13.69
CA TYR A 3 4.05 0.85 -12.75
C TYR A 3 3.88 1.94 -11.71
N ILE A 4 2.63 2.19 -11.31
CA ILE A 4 2.24 2.92 -10.11
C ILE A 4 1.25 2.05 -9.34
N PHE A 5 1.49 1.88 -8.05
CA PHE A 5 0.53 1.24 -7.15
C PHE A 5 -0.32 2.32 -6.46
N VAL A 6 -1.63 2.12 -6.45
CA VAL A 6 -2.60 2.96 -5.72
C VAL A 6 -3.27 2.10 -4.68
N SER A 7 -3.06 2.44 -3.42
CA SER A 7 -3.62 1.72 -2.28
C SER A 7 -5.13 1.90 -2.18
N HIS A 8 -5.59 3.15 -2.18
CA HIS A 8 -7.00 3.55 -2.07
C HIS A 8 -7.24 4.91 -2.73
N MET A 9 -8.52 5.34 -2.79
CA MET A 9 -8.94 6.52 -3.55
C MET A 9 -9.05 7.76 -2.66
N GLU A 10 -7.90 8.36 -2.32
CA GLU A 10 -7.85 9.68 -1.71
C GLU A 10 -7.00 10.65 -2.55
N SER A 11 -7.22 11.94 -2.39
CA SER A 11 -6.57 12.96 -3.24
C SER A 11 -5.05 13.02 -3.05
N ASP A 12 -4.55 12.75 -1.88
CA ASP A 12 -3.13 12.68 -1.54
C ASP A 12 -2.48 11.36 -2.02
N GLU A 13 -3.25 10.28 -2.12
CA GLU A 13 -2.77 8.98 -2.62
C GLU A 13 -2.78 8.89 -4.16
N CYS A 14 -3.77 9.45 -4.82
CA CYS A 14 -3.95 9.28 -6.26
C CYS A 14 -4.11 10.57 -7.08
N GLY A 15 -4.21 11.74 -6.43
CA GLY A 15 -4.45 13.01 -7.13
C GLY A 15 -3.36 13.42 -8.12
N GLY A 16 -2.13 12.91 -7.95
CA GLY A 16 -1.01 13.14 -8.88
C GLY A 16 -1.01 12.26 -10.14
N LEU A 17 -1.89 11.27 -10.26
CA LEU A 17 -1.85 10.29 -11.36
C LEU A 17 -1.94 10.92 -12.76
N SER A 18 -2.74 11.96 -12.93
CA SER A 18 -2.87 12.65 -14.21
C SER A 18 -1.56 13.30 -14.69
N VAL A 19 -0.73 13.75 -13.75
CA VAL A 19 0.60 14.32 -14.05
C VAL A 19 1.54 13.22 -14.51
N PHE A 20 1.60 12.10 -13.76
CA PHE A 20 2.41 10.94 -14.15
C PHE A 20 1.96 10.35 -15.50
N PHE A 21 0.67 10.28 -15.75
CA PHE A 21 0.15 9.73 -16.99
C PHE A 21 0.55 10.58 -18.22
N LYS A 22 0.63 11.90 -18.10
CA LYS A 22 1.13 12.77 -19.18
C LYS A 22 2.59 12.48 -19.52
N GLU A 23 3.42 12.25 -18.50
CA GLU A 23 4.86 11.98 -18.69
C GLU A 23 5.13 10.53 -19.10
N TYR A 24 4.29 9.59 -18.66
CA TYR A 24 4.45 8.15 -18.87
C TYR A 24 3.15 7.51 -19.36
N PRO A 25 2.72 7.78 -20.62
CA PRO A 25 1.40 7.35 -21.11
C PRO A 25 1.25 5.82 -21.22
N ASP A 26 2.35 5.08 -21.24
CA ASP A 26 2.37 3.61 -21.27
C ASP A 26 2.39 2.96 -19.89
N MET A 27 2.40 3.74 -18.81
CA MET A 27 2.40 3.20 -17.46
C MET A 27 1.12 2.41 -17.16
N THR A 28 1.24 1.46 -16.26
CA THR A 28 0.11 0.68 -15.75
C THR A 28 -0.12 1.02 -14.27
N VAL A 29 -1.34 1.39 -13.92
CA VAL A 29 -1.76 1.53 -12.53
C VAL A 29 -2.15 0.15 -12.00
N ILE A 30 -1.65 -0.21 -10.82
CA ILE A 30 -2.00 -1.42 -10.08
C ILE A 30 -2.84 -0.99 -8.88
N CYS A 31 -4.04 -1.52 -8.73
CA CYS A 31 -4.96 -1.10 -7.67
C CYS A 31 -6.05 -2.15 -7.41
N SER A 32 -6.92 -1.88 -6.44
CA SER A 32 -8.11 -2.70 -6.18
C SER A 32 -9.18 -2.54 -7.29
N ALA A 33 -10.13 -3.45 -7.33
CA ALA A 33 -11.28 -3.35 -8.25
C ALA A 33 -12.13 -2.10 -8.00
N LEU A 34 -12.22 -1.65 -6.75
CA LEU A 34 -12.91 -0.39 -6.40
C LEU A 34 -12.18 0.81 -7.01
N CYS A 35 -10.87 0.93 -6.75
CA CYS A 35 -10.06 2.00 -7.31
C CYS A 35 -10.11 2.01 -8.85
N ALA A 36 -10.00 0.84 -9.49
CA ALA A 36 -10.06 0.72 -10.95
C ALA A 36 -11.35 1.29 -11.55
N ARG A 37 -12.45 1.19 -10.83
CA ARG A 37 -13.76 1.73 -11.23
C ARG A 37 -13.83 3.25 -11.10
N GLU A 38 -13.11 3.81 -10.13
CA GLU A 38 -13.16 5.24 -9.80
C GLU A 38 -12.09 6.08 -10.52
N LEU A 39 -10.94 5.49 -10.86
CA LEU A 39 -9.81 6.16 -11.51
C LEU A 39 -10.18 6.99 -12.74
N PRO A 40 -11.12 6.55 -13.64
CA PRO A 40 -11.54 7.39 -14.78
C PRO A 40 -12.16 8.72 -14.35
N GLY A 41 -12.88 8.77 -13.22
CA GLY A 41 -13.43 9.99 -12.63
C GLY A 41 -12.36 10.96 -12.11
N PHE A 42 -11.16 10.45 -11.78
CA PHE A 42 -9.97 11.21 -11.42
C PHE A 42 -9.08 11.57 -12.64
N GLY A 43 -9.58 11.33 -13.85
CA GLY A 43 -8.89 11.70 -15.09
C GLY A 43 -7.86 10.69 -15.59
N TYR A 44 -7.77 9.50 -14.99
CA TYR A 44 -6.87 8.44 -15.47
C TYR A 44 -7.56 7.59 -16.56
N GLN A 45 -6.93 7.52 -17.75
CA GLN A 45 -7.44 6.78 -18.91
C GLN A 45 -6.47 5.69 -19.39
N GLY A 46 -5.45 5.39 -18.59
CA GLY A 46 -4.38 4.45 -18.95
C GLY A 46 -4.71 2.99 -18.63
N LYS A 47 -3.67 2.16 -18.68
CA LYS A 47 -3.76 0.72 -18.38
C LYS A 47 -3.95 0.50 -16.88
N ILE A 48 -4.88 -0.38 -16.51
CA ILE A 48 -5.13 -0.76 -15.11
C ILE A 48 -4.96 -2.27 -14.97
N LEU A 49 -4.22 -2.67 -13.95
CA LEU A 49 -4.11 -4.04 -13.48
C LEU A 49 -4.81 -4.13 -12.12
N VAL A 50 -5.83 -4.98 -12.04
CA VAL A 50 -6.60 -5.15 -10.82
C VAL A 50 -5.98 -6.25 -9.97
N GLY A 51 -5.53 -5.89 -8.76
CA GLY A 51 -5.14 -6.81 -7.71
C GLY A 51 -6.29 -7.16 -6.77
N SER A 52 -6.11 -8.22 -6.01
CA SER A 52 -7.05 -8.64 -4.95
C SER A 52 -6.26 -9.12 -3.73
N PRO A 53 -6.81 -9.00 -2.50
CA PRO A 53 -6.16 -9.53 -1.30
C PRO A 53 -5.82 -11.02 -1.46
N GLY A 54 -4.64 -11.41 -1.00
CA GLY A 54 -4.13 -12.78 -1.08
C GLY A 54 -3.61 -13.21 -2.45
N THR A 55 -3.63 -12.31 -3.46
CA THR A 55 -3.10 -12.62 -4.79
C THR A 55 -1.71 -12.03 -5.03
N PHE A 56 -1.09 -12.46 -6.12
CA PHE A 56 0.25 -12.03 -6.55
C PHE A 56 0.20 -11.52 -7.98
N TYR A 57 1.05 -10.56 -8.26
CA TYR A 57 1.39 -10.18 -9.63
C TYR A 57 2.90 -10.23 -9.82
N SER A 58 3.36 -10.82 -10.90
CA SER A 58 4.79 -10.92 -11.19
C SER A 58 5.07 -10.76 -12.67
N ASP A 59 6.09 -9.99 -12.99
CA ASP A 59 6.72 -9.92 -14.29
C ASP A 59 8.25 -9.84 -14.15
N LYS A 60 8.97 -9.45 -15.23
CA LYS A 60 10.43 -9.31 -15.18
C LYS A 60 10.92 -8.16 -14.28
N ALA A 61 10.06 -7.19 -13.95
CA ALA A 61 10.43 -5.98 -13.22
C ALA A 61 10.00 -5.99 -11.76
N ILE A 62 8.84 -6.58 -11.44
CA ILE A 62 8.24 -6.55 -10.11
C ILE A 62 7.67 -7.90 -9.70
N HIS A 63 7.63 -8.13 -8.39
CA HIS A 63 6.95 -9.27 -7.78
C HIS A 63 6.15 -8.77 -6.57
N MET A 64 4.87 -8.53 -6.77
CA MET A 64 3.98 -7.91 -5.79
C MET A 64 3.05 -8.94 -5.16
N GLN A 65 2.89 -8.87 -3.85
CA GLN A 65 1.86 -9.56 -3.07
C GLN A 65 0.90 -8.53 -2.50
N PHE A 66 -0.40 -8.79 -2.61
CA PHE A 66 -1.44 -7.86 -2.16
C PHE A 66 -2.12 -8.37 -0.90
N PHE A 67 -2.38 -7.42 0.02
CA PHE A 67 -3.09 -7.65 1.26
C PHE A 67 -4.32 -6.75 1.31
N ASP A 68 -5.28 -7.13 2.14
CA ASP A 68 -6.44 -6.30 2.39
C ASP A 68 -6.06 -4.98 3.06
N TYR A 69 -6.59 -3.87 2.57
CA TYR A 69 -6.61 -2.60 3.27
C TYR A 69 -8.02 -2.39 3.81
N PRO A 70 -8.27 -2.72 5.09
CA PRO A 70 -9.63 -2.74 5.64
C PRO A 70 -10.24 -1.34 5.67
N SER A 71 -11.51 -1.26 5.26
CA SER A 71 -12.28 0.00 5.29
C SER A 71 -12.44 0.60 6.68
N GLU A 72 -12.20 -0.17 7.72
CA GLU A 72 -12.20 0.27 9.11
C GLU A 72 -11.09 1.27 9.44
N VAL A 73 -10.04 1.34 8.62
CA VAL A 73 -8.95 2.29 8.85
C VAL A 73 -9.44 3.73 8.71
N HIS A 74 -10.16 4.05 7.64
CA HIS A 74 -10.80 5.36 7.45
C HIS A 74 -11.88 5.39 6.36
N LEU A 75 -12.74 4.40 6.34
CA LEU A 75 -13.91 4.28 5.43
C LEU A 75 -13.57 4.00 3.96
N GLN A 76 -12.32 3.79 3.62
CA GLN A 76 -11.86 3.46 2.26
C GLN A 76 -11.28 2.04 2.24
N SER A 77 -11.79 1.20 1.36
CA SER A 77 -11.19 -0.10 1.13
C SER A 77 -10.22 -0.05 -0.05
N GLY A 78 -9.15 -0.83 0.04
CA GLY A 78 -8.12 -0.84 -0.98
C GLY A 78 -7.21 -2.05 -0.88
N LEU A 79 -5.93 -1.83 -1.15
CA LEU A 79 -4.88 -2.85 -1.05
C LEU A 79 -3.64 -2.28 -0.35
N LEU A 80 -3.00 -3.14 0.43
CA LEU A 80 -1.59 -2.99 0.81
C LEU A 80 -0.75 -3.81 -0.15
N CYS A 81 0.53 -3.48 -0.27
CA CYS A 81 1.40 -4.14 -1.22
C CYS A 81 2.77 -4.45 -0.62
N TYR A 82 3.26 -5.67 -0.84
CA TYR A 82 4.65 -6.06 -0.61
C TYR A 82 5.34 -6.33 -1.94
N GLU A 83 6.32 -5.49 -2.31
CA GLU A 83 7.18 -5.71 -3.47
C GLU A 83 8.40 -6.53 -3.03
N LYS A 84 8.43 -7.80 -3.43
CA LYS A 84 9.35 -8.80 -2.90
C LYS A 84 10.79 -8.61 -3.36
N ASN A 85 11.01 -8.08 -4.58
CA ASN A 85 12.37 -7.93 -5.12
C ASN A 85 13.14 -6.81 -4.38
N SER A 86 12.47 -5.73 -4.03
CA SER A 86 13.04 -4.61 -3.25
C SER A 86 12.91 -4.81 -1.74
N GLY A 87 12.03 -5.71 -1.30
CA GLY A 87 11.72 -5.90 0.12
C GLY A 87 10.89 -4.75 0.70
N ILE A 88 10.15 -4.00 -0.12
CA ILE A 88 9.37 -2.85 0.34
C ILE A 88 7.92 -3.27 0.59
N PHE A 89 7.44 -3.01 1.80
CA PHE A 89 6.02 -3.08 2.14
C PHE A 89 5.43 -1.66 2.14
N TYR A 90 4.44 -1.40 1.29
CA TYR A 90 3.70 -0.15 1.30
C TYR A 90 2.43 -0.32 2.14
N SER A 91 2.38 0.41 3.25
CA SER A 91 1.34 0.27 4.27
C SER A 91 0.18 1.26 4.10
N ALA A 92 0.24 2.14 3.11
CA ALA A 92 -0.72 3.26 3.01
C ALA A 92 -0.86 3.95 4.39
N ASP A 93 -2.09 4.22 4.84
CA ASP A 93 -2.35 4.86 6.12
C ASP A 93 -2.53 3.89 7.29
N LEU A 94 -2.43 2.58 7.04
CA LEU A 94 -2.50 1.58 8.11
C LEU A 94 -1.44 1.82 9.20
N MET A 95 -0.20 2.11 8.78
CA MET A 95 0.95 2.35 9.66
C MET A 95 1.43 3.80 9.62
N LEU A 96 0.51 4.75 9.38
CA LEU A 96 0.85 6.17 9.32
C LEU A 96 1.49 6.68 10.62
N ARG A 97 2.32 7.71 10.49
CA ARG A 97 3.01 8.34 11.61
C ARG A 97 2.86 9.84 11.53
N PHE A 98 2.60 10.45 12.69
CA PHE A 98 2.48 11.91 12.77
C PHE A 98 3.85 12.57 12.87
N GLY A 99 3.93 13.80 12.34
CA GLY A 99 5.11 14.66 12.38
C GLY A 99 5.84 14.79 11.04
N ASN A 100 6.90 15.61 11.03
CA ASN A 100 7.70 15.82 9.82
C ASN A 100 8.65 14.63 9.59
N GLY A 101 8.27 13.76 8.67
CA GLY A 101 9.02 12.56 8.27
C GLY A 101 9.88 12.72 7.03
N SER A 102 9.92 13.91 6.40
CA SER A 102 10.62 14.12 5.14
C SER A 102 12.10 13.73 5.23
N GLY A 103 12.51 12.76 4.41
CA GLY A 103 13.88 12.26 4.36
C GLY A 103 14.34 11.50 5.61
N LYS A 104 13.43 11.09 6.49
CA LYS A 104 13.76 10.37 7.72
C LYS A 104 13.27 8.93 7.64
N THR A 105 14.10 8.03 8.18
CA THR A 105 13.74 6.65 8.49
C THR A 105 13.98 6.39 9.98
N ILE A 106 13.24 5.45 10.53
CA ILE A 106 13.47 4.92 11.88
C ILE A 106 13.69 3.42 11.79
N LYS A 107 14.33 2.81 12.79
CA LYS A 107 14.55 1.37 12.85
C LYS A 107 13.60 0.74 13.85
N ARG A 108 12.92 -0.34 13.44
CA ARG A 108 11.98 -1.09 14.27
C ARG A 108 11.93 -2.55 13.82
N ALA A 109 11.62 -3.44 14.74
CA ALA A 109 11.33 -4.82 14.38
C ALA A 109 9.97 -4.92 13.66
N TRP A 110 9.91 -5.65 12.54
CA TRP A 110 8.67 -5.85 11.77
C TRP A 110 7.51 -6.35 12.64
N LYS A 111 7.79 -7.31 13.54
CA LYS A 111 6.78 -7.82 14.45
C LYS A 111 6.18 -6.74 15.35
N GLN A 112 6.98 -5.81 15.86
CA GLN A 112 6.49 -4.69 16.67
C GLN A 112 5.58 -3.76 15.89
N GLU A 113 5.86 -3.54 14.61
CA GLU A 113 5.01 -2.74 13.74
C GLU A 113 3.65 -3.40 13.48
N ILE A 114 3.63 -4.74 13.32
CA ILE A 114 2.38 -5.49 13.19
C ILE A 114 1.58 -5.45 14.50
N GLU A 115 2.22 -5.67 15.64
CA GLU A 115 1.59 -5.64 16.96
C GLU A 115 1.04 -4.26 17.34
N ALA A 116 1.61 -3.19 16.76
CA ALA A 116 1.14 -1.83 16.94
C ALA A 116 -0.14 -1.50 16.14
N ILE A 117 -0.53 -2.34 15.17
CA ILE A 117 -1.84 -2.26 14.52
C ILE A 117 -2.87 -2.83 15.48
N ASP A 118 -3.69 -1.99 16.07
CA ASP A 118 -4.65 -2.38 17.10
C ASP A 118 -6.10 -2.06 16.71
N ILE A 119 -7.01 -2.30 17.64
CA ILE A 119 -8.45 -2.09 17.48
C ILE A 119 -8.82 -0.63 17.19
N THR A 120 -7.95 0.33 17.48
CA THR A 120 -8.20 1.75 17.15
C THR A 120 -7.97 2.03 15.66
N ARG A 121 -7.22 1.16 14.97
CA ARG A 121 -7.02 1.20 13.51
C ARG A 121 -8.03 0.32 12.77
N ILE A 122 -8.24 -0.88 13.25
CA ILE A 122 -9.17 -1.85 12.62
C ILE A 122 -10.16 -2.28 13.68
N ALA A 123 -11.31 -1.60 13.73
CA ALA A 123 -12.38 -1.82 14.70
C ALA A 123 -13.16 -3.14 14.46
N ASN A 124 -12.44 -4.19 14.07
CA ASN A 124 -12.96 -5.53 13.84
C ASN A 124 -11.88 -6.55 14.18
N ASP A 125 -12.06 -7.29 15.26
CA ASP A 125 -11.08 -8.25 15.78
C ASP A 125 -10.70 -9.36 14.79
N GLU A 126 -11.65 -9.86 14.00
CA GLU A 126 -11.39 -10.93 13.03
C GLU A 126 -10.51 -10.43 11.89
N LYS A 127 -10.85 -9.25 11.34
CA LYS A 127 -10.05 -8.62 10.28
C LYS A 127 -8.66 -8.23 10.78
N LEU A 128 -8.58 -7.67 12.00
CA LEU A 128 -7.31 -7.32 12.61
C LEU A 128 -6.40 -8.54 12.73
N LYS A 129 -6.88 -9.62 13.37
CA LYS A 129 -6.11 -10.86 13.56
C LYS A 129 -5.72 -11.51 12.23
N LYS A 130 -6.65 -11.53 11.26
CA LYS A 130 -6.38 -12.06 9.93
C LYS A 130 -5.24 -11.29 9.26
N LEU A 131 -5.33 -9.97 9.20
CA LEU A 131 -4.30 -9.13 8.59
C LEU A 131 -2.96 -9.26 9.30
N GLN A 132 -2.94 -9.21 10.63
CA GLN A 132 -1.72 -9.42 11.41
C GLN A 132 -1.08 -10.78 11.11
N GLY A 133 -1.88 -11.86 11.00
CA GLY A 133 -1.40 -13.18 10.64
C GLY A 133 -0.78 -13.22 9.24
N GLU A 134 -1.46 -12.63 8.25
CA GLU A 134 -0.94 -12.54 6.88
C GLU A 134 0.37 -11.73 6.79
N LEU A 135 0.47 -10.63 7.54
CA LEU A 135 1.68 -9.79 7.58
C LEU A 135 2.87 -10.48 8.27
N LEU A 136 2.64 -11.38 9.21
CA LEU A 136 3.70 -12.17 9.85
C LEU A 136 4.38 -13.16 8.89
N GLU A 137 3.74 -13.49 7.76
CA GLU A 137 4.30 -14.40 6.74
C GLU A 137 5.32 -13.72 5.81
N ILE A 138 5.47 -12.40 5.90
CA ILE A 138 6.45 -11.64 5.12
C ILE A 138 7.53 -11.03 5.99
N SER A 139 8.65 -10.66 5.37
CA SER A 139 9.80 -10.05 6.06
C SER A 139 10.33 -8.87 5.22
N PRO A 140 9.67 -7.72 5.27
CA PRO A 140 10.11 -6.54 4.52
C PRO A 140 11.42 -6.00 5.10
N ALA A 141 12.21 -5.36 4.25
CA ALA A 141 13.38 -4.59 4.65
C ALA A 141 12.99 -3.14 5.00
N LEU A 142 11.93 -2.64 4.35
CA LEU A 142 11.45 -1.27 4.52
C LEU A 142 9.92 -1.24 4.51
N ILE A 143 9.34 -0.46 5.42
CA ILE A 143 7.94 -0.04 5.35
C ILE A 143 7.91 1.37 4.77
N ALA A 144 7.29 1.53 3.60
CA ALA A 144 6.91 2.82 3.07
C ALA A 144 5.48 3.12 3.54
N VAL A 145 5.30 4.25 4.22
CA VAL A 145 4.02 4.69 4.79
C VAL A 145 3.40 5.78 3.93
N GLY A 146 2.07 5.94 3.97
CA GLY A 146 1.39 7.06 3.33
C GLY A 146 1.82 8.40 3.96
N HIS A 147 1.90 8.46 5.29
CA HIS A 147 2.28 9.66 6.02
C HIS A 147 3.35 9.39 7.10
N GLY A 148 4.34 10.29 7.21
CA GLY A 148 5.35 10.29 8.26
C GLY A 148 6.69 9.68 7.83
N PHE A 149 7.34 8.97 8.77
CA PHE A 149 8.66 8.37 8.50
C PHE A 149 8.51 6.95 7.98
N CYS A 150 9.35 6.58 7.00
CA CYS A 150 9.53 5.18 6.63
C CYS A 150 10.24 4.40 7.76
N VAL A 151 10.07 3.08 7.78
CA VAL A 151 10.66 2.21 8.80
C VAL A 151 11.59 1.19 8.15
N GLU A 152 12.87 1.22 8.52
CA GLU A 152 13.80 0.12 8.25
C GLU A 152 13.48 -1.03 9.21
N CYS A 153 13.14 -2.19 8.67
CA CYS A 153 12.82 -3.35 9.47
C CYS A 153 14.10 -4.05 9.95
N GLU A 154 14.28 -4.12 11.26
CA GLU A 154 15.32 -4.93 11.87
C GLU A 154 14.94 -6.42 11.77
N LYS A 155 15.96 -7.26 11.54
CA LYS A 155 15.81 -8.72 11.44
C LYS A 155 15.66 -9.35 12.81
#